data_6bfa4e12fc08ae270a521b4246458512
#
_entry.id   6bfa4e12fc08ae270a521b4246458512
#
_cell.length_a   1.000
_cell.length_b   1.000
_cell.length_c   1.000
_cell.angle_alpha   90.00
_cell.angle_beta   90.00
_cell.angle_gamma   90.00
#
_symmetry.space_group_name_H-M   'P 1'
#
loop_
_entity.id
_entity.type
_entity.pdbx_description
1 polymer ?
#
loop_
_entity_poly.entity_id
_entity_poly.type
_entity_poly.pdbx_seq_one_letter_code
_entity_poly.pdbx_strand_id
1 'polypeptide(L)'
;MKARLYIICVAVVACMAAWGQQKLVVLHTNDTHSTIMPLSRNLGDTMLAGRGGYLRRMELLRRERAAEPGLLLFDSGDFSQGSPYYTLFKGDVEVELMNRMGYDAATIGNHEFDFGLDNLARLLRKGEFPGVCANYDFSGTPVAGLVKPYVILHRNGLKIGVFGVSPRLEGVVAADNDRRVGYTDPVEAARSTARLLKRQKHCDVIVCLSHLGWAQMPADVDDSAMIAGSKYIDLVLGGHSHSYFERLEYVSDADGRRVPVDQNGKHGVFVGKVEMTIRSKR
;
A
#
# COMPACT_ATOMS: atom_id res chain seq x y z
N MET A 1 -73.34 33.92 5.64
CA MET A 1 -72.21 33.26 6.30
C MET A 1 -71.34 32.60 5.23
N LYS A 2 -70.12 33.09 4.97
CA LYS A 2 -69.20 32.52 4.00
C LYS A 2 -68.18 31.68 4.75
N ALA A 3 -68.16 30.33 4.55
CA ALA A 3 -67.20 29.45 5.09
C ALA A 3 -65.86 29.57 4.32
N ARG A 4 -64.75 29.86 5.02
CA ARG A 4 -63.41 29.87 4.46
C ARG A 4 -62.80 28.47 4.63
N LEU A 5 -62.56 27.80 3.50
CA LEU A 5 -61.85 26.52 3.45
C LEU A 5 -60.34 26.78 3.50
N TYR A 6 -59.65 26.36 4.58
CA TYR A 6 -58.20 26.41 4.68
C TYR A 6 -57.65 25.08 4.15
N ILE A 7 -56.94 25.15 3.01
CA ILE A 7 -56.17 24.01 2.49
C ILE A 7 -54.81 24.06 3.16
N ILE A 8 -54.55 23.09 4.06
CA ILE A 8 -53.24 22.88 4.65
C ILE A 8 -52.44 21.99 3.70
N CYS A 9 -51.49 22.57 2.96
CA CYS A 9 -50.52 21.81 2.20
C CYS A 9 -49.47 21.26 3.16
N VAL A 10 -49.55 19.95 3.48
CA VAL A 10 -48.48 19.24 4.15
C VAL A 10 -47.43 18.90 3.13
N ALA A 11 -46.30 19.67 3.13
CA ALA A 11 -45.14 19.33 2.34
C ALA A 11 -44.44 18.12 3.00
N VAL A 12 -44.65 16.94 2.44
CA VAL A 12 -43.83 15.76 2.78
C VAL A 12 -42.46 15.97 2.15
N VAL A 13 -41.52 16.44 2.96
CA VAL A 13 -40.11 16.43 2.58
C VAL A 13 -39.66 14.97 2.63
N ALA A 14 -39.67 14.29 1.51
CA ALA A 14 -39.02 13.00 1.34
C ALA A 14 -37.53 13.25 1.48
N CYS A 15 -36.95 12.92 2.64
CA CYS A 15 -35.53 12.83 2.84
C CYS A 15 -35.04 11.66 1.98
N MET A 16 -34.79 11.91 0.70
CA MET A 16 -34.02 11.00 -0.13
C MET A 16 -32.61 10.99 0.47
N ALA A 17 -32.22 9.90 1.17
CA ALA A 17 -30.86 9.66 1.58
C ALA A 17 -30.02 9.68 0.30
N ALA A 18 -29.40 10.80 0.01
CA ALA A 18 -28.45 10.93 -1.09
C ALA A 18 -27.28 10.02 -0.75
N TRP A 19 -27.16 8.91 -1.44
CA TRP A 19 -25.96 8.06 -1.40
C TRP A 19 -24.83 8.90 -1.97
N GLY A 20 -24.03 9.50 -1.08
CA GLY A 20 -22.89 10.28 -1.49
C GLY A 20 -21.86 9.34 -2.10
N GLN A 21 -21.54 9.51 -3.37
CA GLN A 21 -20.36 8.89 -3.95
C GLN A 21 -19.13 9.63 -3.41
N GLN A 22 -18.21 8.89 -2.82
CA GLN A 22 -16.95 9.43 -2.32
C GLN A 22 -15.82 8.93 -3.22
N LYS A 23 -14.99 9.85 -3.68
CA LYS A 23 -13.80 9.54 -4.47
C LYS A 23 -12.63 9.33 -3.53
N LEU A 24 -11.92 8.24 -3.71
CA LEU A 24 -10.62 7.97 -3.10
C LEU A 24 -9.58 7.82 -4.21
N VAL A 25 -8.53 8.64 -4.14
CA VAL A 25 -7.36 8.54 -5.03
C VAL A 25 -6.20 8.00 -4.23
N VAL A 26 -5.59 6.95 -4.77
CA VAL A 26 -4.41 6.31 -4.20
C VAL A 26 -3.28 6.40 -5.21
N LEU A 27 -2.14 6.92 -4.79
CA LEU A 27 -0.86 6.77 -5.48
C LEU A 27 -0.03 5.72 -4.76
N HIS A 28 0.78 4.97 -5.51
CA HIS A 28 1.68 4.02 -4.87
C HIS A 28 2.97 3.79 -5.65
N THR A 29 3.98 3.37 -4.91
CA THR A 29 5.26 2.89 -5.40
C THR A 29 5.54 1.51 -4.82
N ASN A 30 6.44 0.78 -5.44
CA ASN A 30 7.02 -0.48 -4.99
C ASN A 30 8.43 -0.60 -5.55
N ASP A 31 9.28 -1.38 -4.91
CA ASP A 31 10.61 -1.77 -5.41
C ASP A 31 11.40 -0.55 -5.94
N THR A 32 11.40 0.53 -5.17
CA THR A 32 12.11 1.74 -5.61
C THR A 32 13.62 1.58 -5.55
N HIS A 33 14.12 0.59 -4.81
CA HIS A 33 15.51 0.14 -4.75
C HIS A 33 16.49 1.30 -4.72
N SER A 34 16.29 2.21 -3.74
CA SER A 34 17.20 3.34 -3.54
C SER A 34 17.49 4.16 -4.80
N THR A 35 16.59 4.15 -5.80
CA THR A 35 16.78 4.87 -7.06
C THR A 35 16.48 6.37 -6.86
N ILE A 36 17.47 7.09 -6.31
CA ILE A 36 17.39 8.51 -5.99
C ILE A 36 17.63 9.36 -7.23
N MET A 37 18.65 9.01 -7.99
CA MET A 37 18.97 9.65 -9.27
C MET A 37 18.16 9.02 -10.41
N PRO A 38 17.88 9.75 -11.50
CA PRO A 38 17.32 9.12 -12.70
C PRO A 38 18.22 7.99 -13.20
N LEU A 39 17.63 6.98 -13.80
CA LEU A 39 18.36 5.89 -14.46
C LEU A 39 19.29 6.45 -15.56
N SER A 40 20.36 5.72 -15.85
CA SER A 40 21.31 6.10 -16.90
C SER A 40 20.60 6.32 -18.24
N ARG A 41 20.97 7.40 -18.96
CA ARG A 41 20.50 7.63 -20.32
C ARG A 41 21.04 6.62 -21.33
N ASN A 42 22.12 5.93 -20.95
CA ASN A 42 22.78 4.90 -21.76
C ASN A 42 22.29 3.47 -21.41
N LEU A 43 21.19 3.36 -20.67
CA LEU A 43 20.59 2.06 -20.40
C LEU A 43 20.08 1.44 -21.68
N GLY A 44 20.34 0.14 -21.92
CA GLY A 44 19.88 -0.57 -23.11
C GLY A 44 18.36 -0.64 -23.25
N ASP A 45 17.64 -0.61 -22.14
CA ASP A 45 16.19 -0.49 -22.12
C ASP A 45 15.78 0.99 -22.32
N THR A 46 15.36 1.29 -23.55
CA THR A 46 14.94 2.65 -23.94
C THR A 46 13.65 3.11 -23.24
N MET A 47 12.84 2.18 -22.74
CA MET A 47 11.64 2.51 -21.98
C MET A 47 11.98 3.07 -20.59
N LEU A 48 13.12 2.68 -20.03
CA LEU A 48 13.56 3.08 -18.69
C LEU A 48 14.68 4.13 -18.71
N ALA A 49 15.44 4.21 -19.82
CA ALA A 49 16.63 5.07 -19.94
C ALA A 49 16.33 6.54 -19.62
N GLY A 50 17.10 7.11 -18.69
CA GLY A 50 16.97 8.49 -18.24
C GLY A 50 15.70 8.82 -17.43
N ARG A 51 14.87 7.85 -17.10
CA ARG A 51 13.62 8.03 -16.36
C ARG A 51 13.81 7.86 -14.84
N GLY A 52 12.73 8.08 -14.10
CA GLY A 52 12.70 7.96 -12.65
C GLY A 52 13.43 9.09 -11.93
N GLY A 53 13.87 8.80 -10.72
CA GLY A 53 14.56 9.73 -9.82
C GLY A 53 13.62 10.49 -8.88
N TYR A 54 14.15 10.77 -7.68
CA TYR A 54 13.39 11.37 -6.59
C TYR A 54 12.73 12.72 -6.97
N LEU A 55 13.48 13.63 -7.59
CA LEU A 55 12.97 14.98 -7.89
C LEU A 55 11.75 14.95 -8.82
N ARG A 56 11.73 14.04 -9.78
CA ARG A 56 10.58 13.88 -10.68
C ARG A 56 9.38 13.28 -9.96
N ARG A 57 9.61 12.30 -9.06
CA ARG A 57 8.54 11.76 -8.21
C ARG A 57 7.95 12.85 -7.31
N MET A 58 8.79 13.67 -6.67
CA MET A 58 8.34 14.80 -5.85
C MET A 58 7.47 15.79 -6.65
N GLU A 59 7.88 16.14 -7.86
CA GLU A 59 7.09 17.07 -8.69
C GLU A 59 5.76 16.44 -9.14
N LEU A 60 5.76 15.15 -9.49
CA LEU A 60 4.52 14.41 -9.77
C LEU A 60 3.59 14.47 -8.56
N LEU A 61 4.07 14.10 -7.38
CA LEU A 61 3.28 14.09 -6.13
C LEU A 61 2.75 15.48 -5.79
N ARG A 62 3.54 16.52 -5.98
CA ARG A 62 3.11 17.91 -5.75
C ARG A 62 1.92 18.27 -6.65
N ARG A 63 1.96 17.91 -7.93
CA ARG A 63 0.87 18.16 -8.89
C ARG A 63 -0.38 17.36 -8.54
N GLU A 64 -0.22 16.08 -8.23
CA GLU A 64 -1.34 15.21 -7.89
C GLU A 64 -2.02 15.67 -6.60
N ARG A 65 -1.27 16.07 -5.57
CA ARG A 65 -1.85 16.61 -4.33
C ARG A 65 -2.53 17.96 -4.52
N ALA A 66 -2.05 18.79 -5.44
CA ALA A 66 -2.73 20.04 -5.77
C ALA A 66 -4.09 19.79 -6.44
N ALA A 67 -4.20 18.74 -7.27
CA ALA A 67 -5.44 18.34 -7.91
C ALA A 67 -6.37 17.56 -6.96
N GLU A 68 -5.82 16.73 -6.08
CA GLU A 68 -6.54 15.83 -5.18
C GLU A 68 -5.94 15.94 -3.76
N PRO A 69 -6.31 16.94 -2.96
CA PRO A 69 -5.73 17.16 -1.63
C PRO A 69 -5.91 15.99 -0.65
N GLY A 70 -6.93 15.16 -0.88
CA GLY A 70 -7.23 13.98 -0.07
C GLY A 70 -6.60 12.67 -0.58
N LEU A 71 -5.67 12.73 -1.54
CA LEU A 71 -5.02 11.52 -2.03
C LEU A 71 -4.18 10.84 -0.93
N LEU A 72 -4.07 9.51 -1.03
CA LEU A 72 -3.18 8.68 -0.21
C LEU A 72 -1.98 8.23 -1.04
N LEU A 73 -0.82 8.12 -0.39
CA LEU A 73 0.42 7.63 -0.98
C LEU A 73 0.95 6.44 -0.18
N PHE A 74 1.13 5.29 -0.84
CA PHE A 74 1.62 4.06 -0.23
C PHE A 74 2.89 3.54 -0.90
N ASP A 75 3.65 2.73 -0.16
CA ASP A 75 4.77 1.95 -0.69
C ASP A 75 4.59 0.46 -0.36
N SER A 76 4.83 -0.38 -1.34
CA SER A 76 4.68 -1.83 -1.22
C SER A 76 6.00 -2.56 -0.96
N GLY A 77 6.96 -1.89 -0.32
CA GLY A 77 8.23 -2.46 0.13
C GLY A 77 9.36 -2.37 -0.91
N ASP A 78 10.54 -2.80 -0.48
CA ASP A 78 11.79 -2.71 -1.22
C ASP A 78 12.13 -1.28 -1.67
N PHE A 79 11.96 -0.30 -0.75
CA PHE A 79 12.50 1.03 -0.95
C PHE A 79 14.02 1.08 -0.75
N SER A 80 14.57 0.10 -0.05
CA SER A 80 15.97 -0.12 0.25
C SER A 80 16.71 -0.83 -0.89
N GLN A 81 18.05 -0.91 -0.79
CA GLN A 81 18.95 -1.66 -1.67
C GLN A 81 19.04 -1.10 -3.12
N GLY A 82 20.20 -1.23 -3.73
CA GLY A 82 20.43 -1.00 -5.18
C GLY A 82 21.25 0.23 -5.53
N SER A 83 21.60 1.12 -4.58
CA SER A 83 22.44 2.28 -4.89
C SER A 83 23.58 2.50 -3.91
N PRO A 84 24.61 3.29 -4.30
CA PRO A 84 25.67 3.71 -3.38
C PRO A 84 25.13 4.47 -2.15
N TYR A 85 24.01 5.18 -2.26
CA TYR A 85 23.38 5.85 -1.13
C TYR A 85 22.97 4.85 -0.05
N TYR A 86 22.31 3.76 -0.45
CA TYR A 86 21.93 2.72 0.50
C TYR A 86 23.16 2.05 1.14
N THR A 87 24.17 1.72 0.36
CA THR A 87 25.41 1.11 0.87
C THR A 87 26.09 2.00 1.92
N LEU A 88 26.16 3.30 1.68
CA LEU A 88 26.86 4.25 2.56
C LEU A 88 25.99 4.67 3.76
N PHE A 89 24.69 4.91 3.55
CA PHE A 89 23.80 5.53 4.54
C PHE A 89 22.76 4.56 5.10
N LYS A 90 22.78 3.28 4.66
CA LYS A 90 21.96 2.17 5.21
C LYS A 90 20.46 2.49 5.28
N GLY A 91 19.92 3.24 4.31
CA GLY A 91 18.51 3.57 4.22
C GLY A 91 18.13 4.96 4.77
N ASP A 92 19.06 5.69 5.37
CA ASP A 92 18.76 7.01 5.94
C ASP A 92 18.26 8.01 4.90
N VAL A 93 18.84 7.98 3.71
CA VAL A 93 18.47 8.88 2.61
C VAL A 93 17.09 8.51 2.09
N GLU A 94 16.84 7.24 1.90
CA GLU A 94 15.58 6.70 1.40
C GLU A 94 14.41 7.10 2.32
N VAL A 95 14.55 6.84 3.62
CA VAL A 95 13.51 7.17 4.61
C VAL A 95 13.29 8.68 4.72
N GLU A 96 14.35 9.49 4.71
CA GLU A 96 14.24 10.95 4.70
C GLU A 96 13.47 11.46 3.48
N LEU A 97 13.75 10.88 2.30
CA LEU A 97 13.06 11.23 1.08
C LEU A 97 11.59 10.77 1.10
N MET A 98 11.30 9.61 1.67
CA MET A 98 9.93 9.12 1.88
C MET A 98 9.15 10.03 2.83
N ASN A 99 9.76 10.50 3.93
CA ASN A 99 9.15 11.47 4.83
C ASN A 99 8.77 12.74 4.07
N ARG A 100 9.68 13.31 3.27
CA ARG A 100 9.41 14.50 2.45
C ARG A 100 8.35 14.28 1.37
N MET A 101 8.24 13.06 0.85
CA MET A 101 7.16 12.68 -0.07
C MET A 101 5.83 12.51 0.65
N GLY A 102 5.80 12.34 1.98
CA GLY A 102 4.60 12.21 2.79
C GLY A 102 3.85 10.93 2.50
N TYR A 103 4.51 9.78 2.62
CA TYR A 103 3.84 8.49 2.56
C TYR A 103 2.85 8.32 3.72
N ASP A 104 1.69 7.75 3.45
CA ASP A 104 0.65 7.49 4.46
C ASP A 104 0.84 6.12 5.14
N ALA A 105 1.48 5.16 4.48
CA ALA A 105 1.97 3.88 5.02
C ALA A 105 2.91 3.20 4.04
N ALA A 106 3.74 2.28 4.55
CA ALA A 106 4.57 1.39 3.75
C ALA A 106 4.55 -0.03 4.32
N THR A 107 4.59 -1.06 3.47
CA THR A 107 4.90 -2.42 3.92
C THR A 107 6.40 -2.66 3.94
N ILE A 108 6.82 -3.81 4.45
CA ILE A 108 8.23 -4.19 4.58
C ILE A 108 8.52 -5.24 3.51
N GLY A 109 9.45 -4.95 2.61
CA GLY A 109 9.97 -5.93 1.67
C GLY A 109 11.14 -6.73 2.25
N ASN A 110 11.76 -7.57 1.44
CA ASN A 110 12.91 -8.35 1.89
C ASN A 110 14.20 -7.52 2.01
N HIS A 111 14.38 -6.50 1.18
CA HIS A 111 15.59 -5.68 1.20
C HIS A 111 15.65 -4.68 2.38
N GLU A 112 14.57 -4.45 3.09
CA GLU A 112 14.62 -3.72 4.35
C GLU A 112 15.42 -4.45 5.43
N PHE A 113 15.65 -5.77 5.28
CA PHE A 113 16.43 -6.60 6.19
C PHE A 113 17.92 -6.67 5.85
N ASP A 114 18.40 -6.11 4.74
CA ASP A 114 19.78 -6.29 4.25
C ASP A 114 20.86 -5.91 5.26
N PHE A 115 20.62 -4.93 6.12
CA PHE A 115 21.51 -4.53 7.21
C PHE A 115 21.02 -4.98 8.60
N GLY A 116 20.13 -5.98 8.65
CA GLY A 116 19.63 -6.62 9.88
C GLY A 116 18.59 -5.81 10.64
N LEU A 117 18.06 -6.43 11.69
CA LEU A 117 16.92 -5.93 12.46
C LEU A 117 17.19 -4.63 13.22
N ASP A 118 18.42 -4.41 13.69
CA ASP A 118 18.78 -3.16 14.37
C ASP A 118 18.70 -1.96 13.42
N ASN A 119 19.19 -2.17 12.18
CA ASN A 119 19.09 -1.15 11.15
C ASN A 119 17.63 -0.90 10.74
N LEU A 120 16.85 -1.95 10.51
CA LEU A 120 15.42 -1.83 10.22
C LEU A 120 14.70 -1.06 11.32
N ALA A 121 14.94 -1.40 12.60
CA ALA A 121 14.36 -0.68 13.73
C ALA A 121 14.73 0.81 13.76
N ARG A 122 15.98 1.13 13.40
CA ARG A 122 16.45 2.51 13.30
C ARG A 122 15.72 3.28 12.19
N LEU A 123 15.56 2.68 11.03
CA LEU A 123 14.85 3.27 9.89
C LEU A 123 13.36 3.51 10.21
N LEU A 124 12.70 2.51 10.82
CA LEU A 124 11.29 2.61 11.21
C LEU A 124 11.04 3.72 12.25
N ARG A 125 12.00 3.95 13.18
CA ARG A 125 11.90 5.08 14.13
C ARG A 125 12.10 6.43 13.46
N LYS A 126 12.87 6.49 12.38
CA LYS A 126 13.10 7.71 11.59
C LYS A 126 11.93 8.01 10.66
N GLY A 127 11.22 7.00 10.20
CA GLY A 127 10.07 7.14 9.31
C GLY A 127 8.92 7.89 9.98
N GLU A 128 8.36 8.91 9.31
CA GLU A 128 7.16 9.64 9.73
C GLU A 128 5.87 8.97 9.23
N PHE A 129 6.00 7.79 8.64
CA PHE A 129 4.92 6.95 8.16
C PHE A 129 4.93 5.60 8.88
N PRO A 130 3.77 4.99 9.11
CA PRO A 130 3.70 3.67 9.72
C PRO A 130 4.19 2.57 8.79
N GLY A 131 5.04 1.68 9.31
CA GLY A 131 5.29 0.38 8.70
C GLY A 131 4.17 -0.60 9.02
N VAL A 132 3.67 -1.34 8.03
CA VAL A 132 2.60 -2.33 8.21
C VAL A 132 3.01 -3.70 7.66
N CYS A 133 2.83 -4.75 8.48
CA CYS A 133 2.99 -6.14 8.06
C CYS A 133 2.18 -7.05 9.00
N ALA A 134 1.25 -7.82 8.46
CA ALA A 134 0.34 -8.64 9.25
C ALA A 134 0.84 -10.09 9.43
N ASN A 135 1.81 -10.53 8.64
CA ASN A 135 2.28 -11.91 8.64
C ASN A 135 3.69 -12.10 9.21
N TYR A 136 4.31 -11.01 9.72
CA TYR A 136 5.55 -11.13 10.49
C TYR A 136 5.29 -10.89 11.98
N ASP A 137 5.90 -11.72 12.82
CA ASP A 137 5.98 -11.51 14.27
C ASP A 137 7.39 -11.03 14.63
N PHE A 138 7.47 -9.79 15.07
CA PHE A 138 8.72 -9.14 15.53
C PHE A 138 8.92 -9.21 17.04
N SER A 139 8.13 -10.01 17.76
CA SER A 139 8.25 -10.16 19.22
C SER A 139 9.68 -10.59 19.61
N GLY A 140 10.24 -9.94 20.62
CA GLY A 140 11.62 -10.22 21.07
C GLY A 140 12.73 -9.72 20.12
N THR A 141 12.41 -8.89 19.14
CA THR A 141 13.36 -8.25 18.23
C THR A 141 13.45 -6.74 18.48
N PRO A 142 14.49 -6.05 17.97
CA PRO A 142 14.56 -4.58 18.00
C PRO A 142 13.41 -3.86 17.27
N VAL A 143 12.70 -4.57 16.39
CA VAL A 143 11.58 -4.06 15.57
C VAL A 143 10.24 -4.15 16.31
N ALA A 144 10.19 -4.85 17.46
CA ALA A 144 8.97 -5.05 18.23
C ALA A 144 8.22 -3.73 18.49
N GLY A 145 6.94 -3.69 18.11
CA GLY A 145 6.07 -2.53 18.27
C GLY A 145 6.25 -1.39 17.26
N LEU A 146 7.27 -1.44 16.39
CA LEU A 146 7.51 -0.45 15.34
C LEU A 146 6.69 -0.75 14.07
N VAL A 147 6.50 -2.01 13.74
CA VAL A 147 5.63 -2.47 12.64
C VAL A 147 4.27 -2.86 13.23
N LYS A 148 3.21 -2.41 12.58
CA LYS A 148 1.84 -2.72 12.98
C LYS A 148 1.22 -3.73 12.00
N PRO A 149 0.31 -4.62 12.43
CA PRO A 149 -0.38 -5.50 11.48
C PRO A 149 -1.25 -4.71 10.50
N TYR A 150 -1.80 -3.57 10.91
CA TYR A 150 -2.59 -2.65 10.08
C TYR A 150 -2.63 -1.26 10.70
N VAL A 151 -3.06 -0.29 9.89
CA VAL A 151 -3.43 1.06 10.33
C VAL A 151 -4.82 1.43 9.81
N ILE A 152 -5.46 2.40 10.44
CA ILE A 152 -6.74 2.96 9.99
C ILE A 152 -6.53 4.43 9.70
N LEU A 153 -6.81 4.81 8.47
CA LEU A 153 -6.73 6.16 7.96
C LEU A 153 -8.13 6.72 7.72
N HIS A 154 -8.26 8.05 7.78
CA HIS A 154 -9.50 8.74 7.46
C HIS A 154 -9.22 9.74 6.34
N ARG A 155 -9.91 9.62 5.20
CA ARG A 155 -9.80 10.52 4.04
C ARG A 155 -11.16 10.67 3.37
N ASN A 156 -11.50 11.90 3.02
CA ASN A 156 -12.73 12.22 2.29
C ASN A 156 -14.00 11.62 2.93
N GLY A 157 -14.05 11.55 4.27
CA GLY A 157 -15.14 10.93 5.02
C GLY A 157 -15.17 9.41 5.00
N LEU A 158 -14.18 8.75 4.39
CA LEU A 158 -14.00 7.30 4.40
C LEU A 158 -13.10 6.84 5.54
N LYS A 159 -13.40 5.68 6.10
CA LYS A 159 -12.55 4.92 7.02
C LYS A 159 -11.84 3.83 6.25
N ILE A 160 -10.53 3.93 6.13
CA ILE A 160 -9.71 3.10 5.27
C ILE A 160 -8.80 2.25 6.14
N GLY A 161 -8.96 0.93 6.06
CA GLY A 161 -8.05 -0.03 6.68
C GLY A 161 -6.91 -0.35 5.72
N VAL A 162 -5.67 -0.20 6.18
CA VAL A 162 -4.47 -0.53 5.39
C VAL A 162 -3.65 -1.55 6.15
N PHE A 163 -3.30 -2.66 5.53
CA PHE A 163 -2.43 -3.69 6.10
C PHE A 163 -1.39 -4.14 5.09
N GLY A 164 -0.30 -4.75 5.57
CA GLY A 164 0.77 -5.28 4.74
C GLY A 164 0.87 -6.79 4.82
N VAL A 165 1.39 -7.43 3.78
CA VAL A 165 1.87 -8.82 3.77
C VAL A 165 3.18 -8.90 3.00
N SER A 166 4.07 -9.81 3.44
CA SER A 166 5.45 -9.89 2.93
C SER A 166 5.87 -11.35 2.73
N PRO A 167 6.86 -11.63 1.88
CA PRO A 167 7.26 -12.98 1.53
C PRO A 167 7.94 -13.70 2.69
N ARG A 168 8.17 -15.00 2.54
CA ARG A 168 9.09 -15.74 3.40
C ARG A 168 10.50 -15.20 3.21
N LEU A 169 11.19 -14.91 4.31
CA LEU A 169 12.54 -14.33 4.25
C LEU A 169 13.63 -15.36 3.97
N GLU A 170 13.35 -16.65 4.25
CA GLU A 170 14.29 -17.74 3.99
C GLU A 170 14.67 -17.80 2.52
N GLY A 171 15.97 -17.73 2.23
CA GLY A 171 16.53 -17.77 0.87
C GLY A 171 16.56 -16.42 0.12
N VAL A 172 15.86 -15.39 0.60
CA VAL A 172 15.89 -14.05 -0.01
C VAL A 172 16.59 -13.00 0.86
N VAL A 173 16.85 -13.33 2.12
CA VAL A 173 17.58 -12.50 3.08
C VAL A 173 18.74 -13.31 3.68
N ALA A 174 19.84 -12.65 4.04
CA ALA A 174 20.93 -13.33 4.76
C ALA A 174 20.42 -13.85 6.11
N ALA A 175 20.69 -15.14 6.39
CA ALA A 175 20.12 -15.88 7.52
C ALA A 175 20.31 -15.24 8.91
N ASP A 176 21.33 -14.39 9.08
CA ASP A 176 21.57 -13.68 10.34
C ASP A 176 20.69 -12.45 10.52
N ASN A 177 20.08 -11.96 9.44
CA ASN A 177 19.33 -10.72 9.41
C ASN A 177 17.86 -10.89 9.80
N ASP A 178 17.33 -12.12 9.76
CA ASP A 178 15.91 -12.43 9.98
C ASP A 178 15.64 -13.48 11.07
N ARG A 179 16.68 -14.11 11.64
CA ARG A 179 16.60 -15.32 12.52
C ARG A 179 15.53 -15.32 13.61
N ARG A 180 15.05 -14.15 14.02
CA ARG A 180 14.07 -14.00 15.11
C ARG A 180 12.73 -13.50 14.65
N VAL A 181 12.51 -13.38 13.36
CA VAL A 181 11.24 -12.94 12.81
C VAL A 181 10.32 -14.15 12.63
N GLY A 182 9.21 -14.17 13.35
CA GLY A 182 8.19 -15.17 13.16
C GLY A 182 7.45 -14.93 11.84
N TYR A 183 7.04 -16.01 11.17
CA TYR A 183 6.32 -15.95 9.90
C TYR A 183 5.00 -16.71 10.00
N THR A 184 3.93 -16.06 9.56
CA THR A 184 2.61 -16.66 9.38
C THR A 184 2.29 -16.71 7.89
N ASP A 185 1.55 -17.71 7.47
CA ASP A 185 1.05 -17.81 6.09
C ASP A 185 0.34 -16.51 5.68
N PRO A 186 0.73 -15.86 4.57
CA PRO A 186 0.19 -14.57 4.17
C PRO A 186 -1.29 -14.62 3.76
N VAL A 187 -1.79 -15.77 3.28
CA VAL A 187 -3.23 -15.95 3.00
C VAL A 187 -4.04 -15.89 4.29
N GLU A 188 -3.56 -16.59 5.33
CA GLU A 188 -4.23 -16.60 6.63
C GLU A 188 -4.18 -15.22 7.31
N ALA A 189 -3.01 -14.56 7.25
CA ALA A 189 -2.83 -13.21 7.78
C ALA A 189 -3.74 -12.19 7.05
N ALA A 190 -3.80 -12.24 5.72
CA ALA A 190 -4.67 -11.38 4.92
C ALA A 190 -6.15 -11.65 5.22
N ARG A 191 -6.56 -12.92 5.28
CA ARG A 191 -7.93 -13.33 5.60
C ARG A 191 -8.38 -12.81 6.97
N SER A 192 -7.56 -13.03 8.00
CA SER A 192 -7.89 -12.65 9.38
C SER A 192 -7.92 -11.12 9.55
N THR A 193 -6.93 -10.42 8.99
CA THR A 193 -6.80 -8.96 9.09
C THR A 193 -7.88 -8.23 8.31
N ALA A 194 -8.14 -8.62 7.06
CA ALA A 194 -9.21 -8.00 6.27
C ALA A 194 -10.59 -8.24 6.90
N ARG A 195 -10.84 -9.44 7.44
CA ARG A 195 -12.07 -9.72 8.20
C ARG A 195 -12.21 -8.84 9.44
N LEU A 196 -11.14 -8.67 10.22
CA LEU A 196 -11.11 -7.78 11.39
C LEU A 196 -11.43 -6.35 11.00
N LEU A 197 -10.75 -5.83 9.96
CA LEU A 197 -10.94 -4.46 9.46
C LEU A 197 -12.40 -4.25 9.00
N LYS A 198 -12.98 -5.21 8.27
CA LYS A 198 -14.35 -5.10 7.77
C LYS A 198 -15.41 -5.27 8.85
N ARG A 199 -15.28 -6.31 9.68
CA ARG A 199 -16.35 -6.74 10.59
C ARG A 199 -16.30 -6.11 11.96
N GLN A 200 -15.11 -5.80 12.47
CA GLN A 200 -14.94 -5.24 13.82
C GLN A 200 -14.56 -3.76 13.79
N LYS A 201 -13.72 -3.36 12.84
CA LYS A 201 -13.30 -1.97 12.70
C LYS A 201 -14.21 -1.16 11.79
N HIS A 202 -15.11 -1.80 11.04
CA HIS A 202 -16.09 -1.17 10.14
C HIS A 202 -15.45 -0.22 9.12
N CYS A 203 -14.33 -0.66 8.50
CA CYS A 203 -13.69 0.09 7.43
C CYS A 203 -14.57 0.07 6.17
N ASP A 204 -14.67 1.23 5.52
CA ASP A 204 -15.36 1.38 4.24
C ASP A 204 -14.55 0.73 3.12
N VAL A 205 -13.23 0.97 3.12
CA VAL A 205 -12.26 0.47 2.14
C VAL A 205 -11.14 -0.28 2.87
N ILE A 206 -10.68 -1.38 2.28
CA ILE A 206 -9.54 -2.16 2.77
C ILE A 206 -8.51 -2.28 1.66
N VAL A 207 -7.31 -1.77 1.92
CA VAL A 207 -6.16 -1.81 1.01
C VAL A 207 -5.11 -2.75 1.59
N CYS A 208 -4.61 -3.66 0.76
CA CYS A 208 -3.47 -4.51 1.07
C CYS A 208 -2.22 -3.98 0.35
N LEU A 209 -1.16 -3.70 1.10
CA LEU A 209 0.18 -3.45 0.57
C LEU A 209 0.91 -4.79 0.56
N SER A 210 1.11 -5.35 -0.61
CA SER A 210 1.69 -6.69 -0.73
C SER A 210 3.11 -6.64 -1.29
N HIS A 211 3.99 -7.40 -0.65
CA HIS A 211 5.33 -7.66 -1.19
C HIS A 211 5.51 -9.15 -1.55
N LEU A 212 4.42 -9.84 -1.94
CA LEU A 212 4.45 -11.26 -2.26
C LEU A 212 4.89 -11.57 -3.70
N GLY A 213 4.72 -10.62 -4.60
CA GLY A 213 4.98 -10.81 -6.02
C GLY A 213 3.78 -11.31 -6.82
N TRP A 214 3.98 -11.43 -8.12
CA TRP A 214 2.95 -11.80 -9.09
C TRP A 214 3.45 -12.91 -10.01
N ALA A 215 2.76 -14.05 -10.02
CA ALA A 215 2.86 -15.14 -11.03
C ALA A 215 4.26 -15.71 -11.34
N GLN A 216 5.29 -15.46 -10.51
CA GLN A 216 6.67 -15.84 -10.85
C GLN A 216 7.40 -16.68 -9.80
N MET A 217 6.75 -17.01 -8.69
CA MET A 217 7.37 -17.76 -7.60
C MET A 217 6.64 -19.08 -7.40
N PRO A 218 7.04 -20.17 -8.09
CA PRO A 218 6.31 -21.45 -8.05
C PRO A 218 6.22 -22.11 -6.67
N ALA A 219 7.04 -21.69 -5.72
CA ALA A 219 7.13 -22.27 -4.38
C ALA A 219 6.48 -21.42 -3.29
N ASP A 220 6.16 -20.13 -3.56
CA ASP A 220 5.65 -19.20 -2.56
C ASP A 220 4.25 -18.68 -2.93
N VAL A 221 3.53 -18.22 -1.91
CA VAL A 221 2.23 -17.56 -2.08
C VAL A 221 2.44 -16.21 -2.75
N ASP A 222 1.83 -16.01 -3.91
CA ASP A 222 1.79 -14.73 -4.63
C ASP A 222 0.50 -13.94 -4.34
N ASP A 223 0.39 -12.74 -4.92
CA ASP A 223 -0.79 -11.88 -4.77
C ASP A 223 -2.08 -12.56 -5.23
N SER A 224 -2.01 -13.37 -6.30
CA SER A 224 -3.20 -14.03 -6.83
C SER A 224 -3.71 -15.13 -5.89
N ALA A 225 -2.83 -15.93 -5.32
CA ALA A 225 -3.18 -16.95 -4.34
C ALA A 225 -3.68 -16.32 -3.02
N MET A 226 -3.05 -15.24 -2.56
CA MET A 226 -3.47 -14.50 -1.37
C MET A 226 -4.89 -13.94 -1.54
N ILE A 227 -5.19 -13.33 -2.68
CA ILE A 227 -6.53 -12.79 -2.97
C ILE A 227 -7.56 -13.92 -3.04
N ALA A 228 -7.28 -14.98 -3.82
CA ALA A 228 -8.19 -16.11 -3.99
C ALA A 228 -8.54 -16.80 -2.66
N GLY A 229 -7.59 -16.82 -1.70
CA GLY A 229 -7.79 -17.38 -0.38
C GLY A 229 -8.37 -16.41 0.67
N SER A 230 -8.61 -15.15 0.34
CA SER A 230 -9.04 -14.11 1.28
C SER A 230 -10.40 -13.49 0.89
N LYS A 231 -10.90 -12.53 1.70
CA LYS A 231 -12.14 -11.79 1.47
C LYS A 231 -12.02 -10.36 1.99
N TYR A 232 -12.87 -9.46 1.48
CA TYR A 232 -13.03 -8.08 1.95
C TYR A 232 -11.90 -7.12 1.54
N ILE A 233 -10.89 -7.54 0.80
CA ILE A 233 -9.87 -6.65 0.27
C ILE A 233 -10.45 -5.90 -0.94
N ASP A 234 -10.34 -4.58 -0.96
CA ASP A 234 -10.91 -3.74 -2.02
C ASP A 234 -9.86 -3.35 -3.07
N LEU A 235 -8.56 -3.38 -2.69
CA LEU A 235 -7.44 -3.06 -3.56
C LEU A 235 -6.18 -3.75 -3.03
N VAL A 236 -5.38 -4.33 -3.93
CA VAL A 236 -4.03 -4.82 -3.66
C VAL A 236 -3.02 -3.98 -4.43
N LEU A 237 -2.00 -3.50 -3.73
CA LEU A 237 -0.85 -2.80 -4.29
C LEU A 237 0.35 -3.71 -4.10
N GLY A 238 0.85 -4.28 -5.19
CA GLY A 238 1.88 -5.33 -5.19
C GLY A 238 3.30 -4.81 -5.33
N GLY A 239 4.28 -5.71 -5.13
CA GLY A 239 5.72 -5.49 -5.26
C GLY A 239 6.46 -6.80 -5.49
N HIS A 240 7.77 -6.85 -5.18
CA HIS A 240 8.67 -8.00 -5.17
C HIS A 240 9.03 -8.60 -6.54
N SER A 241 8.06 -8.94 -7.36
CA SER A 241 8.30 -9.55 -8.69
C SER A 241 8.73 -8.54 -9.76
N HIS A 242 8.74 -7.24 -9.45
CA HIS A 242 9.03 -6.16 -10.38
C HIS A 242 8.10 -6.15 -11.61
N SER A 243 6.90 -6.72 -11.50
CA SER A 243 5.92 -6.73 -12.57
C SER A 243 5.42 -5.32 -12.87
N TYR A 244 5.19 -5.01 -14.12
CA TYR A 244 4.62 -3.74 -14.55
C TYR A 244 3.27 -3.97 -15.20
N PHE A 245 2.22 -3.38 -14.64
CA PHE A 245 0.88 -3.45 -15.18
C PHE A 245 0.50 -2.11 -15.84
N GLU A 246 0.25 -2.14 -17.14
CA GLU A 246 -0.28 -0.96 -17.83
C GLU A 246 -1.72 -0.63 -17.43
N ARG A 247 -2.43 -1.63 -16.90
CA ARG A 247 -3.81 -1.57 -16.42
C ARG A 247 -3.95 -2.44 -15.20
N LEU A 248 -4.92 -2.12 -14.37
CA LEU A 248 -5.26 -2.97 -13.22
C LEU A 248 -5.53 -4.41 -13.65
N GLU A 249 -4.84 -5.35 -13.02
CA GLU A 249 -5.19 -6.76 -13.08
C GLU A 249 -6.31 -7.07 -12.07
N TYR A 250 -6.98 -8.19 -12.24
CA TYR A 250 -8.10 -8.56 -11.37
C TYR A 250 -8.07 -10.04 -11.03
N VAL A 251 -8.18 -10.34 -9.74
CA VAL A 251 -8.30 -11.72 -9.22
C VAL A 251 -9.63 -11.87 -8.48
N SER A 252 -10.27 -13.01 -8.64
CA SER A 252 -11.49 -13.34 -7.86
C SER A 252 -11.11 -13.74 -6.44
N ASP A 253 -11.70 -13.10 -5.43
CA ASP A 253 -11.57 -13.49 -4.04
C ASP A 253 -12.38 -14.75 -3.72
N ALA A 254 -12.32 -15.24 -2.48
CA ALA A 254 -13.00 -16.44 -2.04
C ALA A 254 -14.55 -16.40 -2.12
N ASP A 255 -15.13 -15.22 -2.35
CA ASP A 255 -16.56 -15.03 -2.61
C ASP A 255 -16.86 -14.75 -4.11
N GLY A 256 -15.85 -14.82 -4.99
CA GLY A 256 -15.97 -14.56 -6.42
C GLY A 256 -15.97 -13.07 -6.78
N ARG A 257 -15.69 -12.17 -5.83
CA ARG A 257 -15.60 -10.73 -6.09
C ARG A 257 -14.26 -10.42 -6.76
N ARG A 258 -14.27 -9.68 -7.86
CA ARG A 258 -13.05 -9.25 -8.54
C ARG A 258 -12.34 -8.15 -7.75
N VAL A 259 -11.14 -8.44 -7.29
CA VAL A 259 -10.25 -7.53 -6.56
C VAL A 259 -9.21 -6.96 -7.52
N PRO A 260 -9.10 -5.62 -7.66
CA PRO A 260 -8.07 -5.00 -8.48
C PRO A 260 -6.69 -5.13 -7.82
N VAL A 261 -5.68 -5.34 -8.67
CA VAL A 261 -4.26 -5.42 -8.31
C VAL A 261 -3.47 -4.48 -9.21
N ASP A 262 -2.53 -3.75 -8.63
CA ASP A 262 -1.58 -2.91 -9.38
C ASP A 262 -0.15 -3.16 -8.93
N GLN A 263 0.82 -3.09 -9.87
CA GLN A 263 2.25 -3.17 -9.60
C GLN A 263 3.02 -2.34 -10.64
N ASN A 264 4.05 -1.59 -10.22
CA ASN A 264 4.66 -0.52 -11.00
C ASN A 264 6.10 -0.79 -11.46
N GLY A 265 6.46 -2.05 -11.70
CA GLY A 265 7.82 -2.42 -12.06
C GLY A 265 8.78 -2.18 -10.91
N LYS A 266 9.92 -1.55 -11.18
CA LYS A 266 10.93 -1.21 -10.18
C LYS A 266 11.58 0.14 -10.41
N HIS A 267 12.46 0.55 -9.49
CA HIS A 267 13.23 1.79 -9.54
C HIS A 267 12.40 3.08 -9.45
N GLY A 268 11.10 2.98 -9.12
CA GLY A 268 10.21 4.14 -9.04
C GLY A 268 10.18 4.97 -10.33
N VAL A 269 10.34 4.31 -11.49
CA VAL A 269 10.16 4.91 -12.82
C VAL A 269 8.71 5.22 -13.07
N PHE A 270 7.85 4.32 -12.63
CA PHE A 270 6.40 4.47 -12.66
C PHE A 270 5.86 4.70 -11.24
N VAL A 271 4.76 5.41 -11.16
CA VAL A 271 3.97 5.62 -9.94
C VAL A 271 2.54 5.25 -10.30
N GLY A 272 1.99 4.26 -9.62
CA GLY A 272 0.62 3.83 -9.85
C GLY A 272 -0.38 4.87 -9.35
N LYS A 273 -1.48 5.03 -10.08
CA LYS A 273 -2.61 5.87 -9.67
C LYS A 273 -3.91 5.10 -9.82
N VAL A 274 -4.56 4.86 -8.69
CA VAL A 274 -5.85 4.17 -8.64
C VAL A 274 -6.91 5.14 -8.15
N GLU A 275 -7.99 5.29 -8.93
CA GLU A 275 -9.16 6.08 -8.55
C GLU A 275 -10.34 5.14 -8.24
N MET A 276 -10.84 5.23 -7.02
CA MET A 276 -11.95 4.41 -6.53
C MET A 276 -13.17 5.28 -6.26
N THR A 277 -14.34 4.84 -6.73
CA THR A 277 -15.63 5.45 -6.36
C THR A 277 -16.32 4.56 -5.34
N ILE A 278 -16.47 5.06 -4.13
CA ILE A 278 -17.02 4.34 -2.99
C ILE A 278 -18.44 4.85 -2.74
N ARG A 279 -19.41 3.93 -2.67
CA ARG A 279 -20.78 4.23 -2.24
C ARG A 279 -20.86 4.03 -0.73
N SER A 280 -20.85 5.12 0.02
CA SER A 280 -21.03 5.08 1.47
C SER A 280 -22.52 5.02 1.80
N LYS A 281 -22.90 4.08 2.67
CA LYS A 281 -24.18 4.15 3.39
C LYS A 281 -23.95 5.09 4.57
N ARG A 282 -24.45 6.32 4.47
CA ARG A 282 -24.57 7.18 5.66
C ARG A 282 -25.72 6.74 6.51
#